data_0181edee8dbbaaa169f734f0aa149999
#
_entry.id   0181edee8dbbaaa169f734f0aa149999
#
_cell.length_a   1.000
_cell.length_b   1.000
_cell.length_c   1.000
_cell.angle_alpha   90.00
_cell.angle_beta   90.00
_cell.angle_gamma   90.00
#
_symmetry.space_group_name_H-M   'P 1'
#
loop_
_entity.id
_entity.type
_entity.pdbx_description
1 polymer ?
#
loop_
_entity_poly.entity_id
_entity_poly.type
_entity_poly.pdbx_seq_one_letter_code
_entity_poly.pdbx_strand_id
1 'polypeptide(L)' 'MLILYIILSKKVKWAVRYMNHSQQILNLAQQNNGIITTEMVVAAGISRGSLKHLVDSGGLERASRGVYTL' A
#
# COMPACT_ATOMS: atom_id res chain seq x y z
N MET A 1 1.88 7.64 -29.83
CA MET A 1 2.25 8.38 -28.60
C MET A 1 1.06 8.52 -27.67
N LEU A 2 -0.06 9.07 -28.13
CA LEU A 2 -1.27 9.15 -27.31
C LEU A 2 -1.79 7.78 -26.88
N ILE A 3 -1.69 6.79 -27.74
CA ILE A 3 -2.11 5.43 -27.43
C ILE A 3 -1.24 4.83 -26.33
N LEU A 4 0.06 5.08 -26.36
CA LEU A 4 0.98 4.63 -25.31
C LEU A 4 0.64 5.29 -23.98
N TYR A 5 0.32 6.57 -23.99
CA TYR A 5 -0.07 7.28 -22.78
C TYR A 5 -1.34 6.68 -22.16
N ILE A 6 -2.34 6.41 -22.99
CA ILE A 6 -3.60 5.80 -22.54
C ILE A 6 -3.35 4.40 -21.97
N ILE A 7 -2.51 3.61 -22.63
CA ILE A 7 -2.16 2.27 -22.17
C ILE A 7 -1.43 2.35 -20.83
N LEU A 8 -0.51 3.29 -20.67
CA LEU A 8 0.19 3.49 -19.41
C LEU A 8 -0.75 3.88 -18.28
N SER A 9 -1.70 4.77 -18.53
CA SER A 9 -2.70 5.16 -17.54
C SER A 9 -3.57 3.98 -17.12
N LYS A 10 -4.01 3.17 -18.07
CA LYS A 10 -4.75 1.94 -17.78
C LYS A 10 -3.88 0.92 -17.07
N LYS A 11 -2.60 0.86 -17.41
CA LYS A 11 -1.66 -0.06 -16.79
C LYS A 11 -1.45 0.26 -15.32
N VAL A 12 -1.49 1.53 -14.93
CA VAL A 12 -1.41 1.93 -13.53
C VAL A 12 -2.60 1.38 -12.75
N LYS A 13 -3.82 1.51 -13.27
CA LYS A 13 -5.01 0.92 -12.64
C LYS A 13 -4.93 -0.60 -12.58
N TRP A 14 -4.40 -1.22 -13.60
CA TRP A 14 -4.21 -2.66 -13.66
C TRP A 14 -3.21 -3.12 -12.60
N ALA A 15 -2.10 -2.40 -12.45
CA ALA A 15 -1.09 -2.72 -11.45
C ALA A 15 -1.67 -2.70 -10.04
N VAL A 16 -2.53 -1.74 -9.74
CA VAL A 16 -3.21 -1.66 -8.44
C VAL A 16 -4.10 -2.89 -8.23
N ARG A 17 -4.79 -3.35 -9.24
CA ARG A 17 -5.65 -4.55 -9.15
C ARG A 17 -4.87 -5.82 -8.87
N TYR A 18 -3.67 -5.94 -9.44
CA TYR A 18 -2.84 -7.14 -9.31
C TYR A 18 -1.84 -7.06 -8.17
N MET A 19 -1.73 -5.91 -7.53
CA MET A 19 -0.93 -5.79 -6.32
C MET A 19 -1.53 -6.63 -5.21
N ASN A 20 -0.70 -7.39 -4.49
CA ASN A 20 -1.14 -8.04 -3.28
C ASN A 20 -1.35 -6.99 -2.18
N HIS A 21 -1.96 -7.39 -1.07
CA HIS A 21 -2.29 -6.45 0.01
C HIS A 21 -1.04 -5.79 0.59
N SER A 22 0.05 -6.53 0.71
CA SER A 22 1.32 -5.99 1.21
C SER A 22 1.84 -4.85 0.34
N GLN A 23 1.80 -5.04 -0.98
CA GLN A 23 2.24 -4.01 -1.92
C GLN A 23 1.33 -2.79 -1.90
N GLN A 24 0.03 -3.00 -1.77
CA GLN A 24 -0.92 -1.91 -1.64
C GLN A 24 -0.64 -1.06 -0.40
N ILE A 25 -0.36 -1.71 0.72
CA ILE A 25 -0.02 -1.02 1.96
C ILE A 25 1.28 -0.22 1.81
N LEU A 26 2.32 -0.82 1.24
CA LEU A 26 3.59 -0.12 1.02
C LEU A 26 3.41 1.08 0.08
N ASN A 27 2.60 0.94 -0.94
CA ASN A 27 2.31 2.04 -1.86
C ASN A 27 1.58 3.19 -1.15
N LEU A 28 0.60 2.87 -0.32
CA LEU A 28 -0.11 3.87 0.48
C LEU A 28 0.86 4.59 1.44
N ALA A 29 1.75 3.84 2.07
CA ALA A 29 2.75 4.43 2.96
C ALA A 29 3.66 5.39 2.21
N GLN A 30 4.13 5.02 1.02
CA GLN A 30 4.95 5.89 0.20
C GLN A 30 4.23 7.18 -0.18
N GLN A 31 2.95 7.09 -0.49
CA GLN A 31 2.13 8.25 -0.81
C GLN A 31 1.90 9.16 0.39
N ASN A 32 2.07 8.65 1.60
CA ASN A 32 1.83 9.38 2.84
C ASN A 32 3.12 9.57 3.64
N ASN A 33 4.19 9.92 2.97
CA ASN A 33 5.50 10.24 3.58
C ASN A 33 6.10 9.09 4.40
N GLY A 34 5.82 7.86 4.00
CA GLY A 34 6.34 6.67 4.67
C GLY A 34 5.55 6.25 5.90
N ILE A 35 4.37 6.82 6.13
CA ILE A 35 3.53 6.52 7.29
C ILE A 35 2.25 5.82 6.82
N ILE A 36 1.87 4.76 7.52
CA ILE A 36 0.61 4.07 7.31
C ILE A 36 -0.07 3.82 8.66
N THR A 37 -1.37 4.06 8.74
CA THR A 37 -2.15 3.81 9.95
C THR A 37 -3.12 2.66 9.71
N THR A 38 -3.56 2.02 10.79
CA THR A 38 -4.58 0.99 10.71
C THR A 38 -5.86 1.51 10.03
N GLU A 39 -6.24 2.75 10.32
CA GLU A 39 -7.41 3.37 9.72
C GLU A 39 -7.27 3.49 8.19
N MET A 40 -6.10 3.87 7.71
CA MET A 40 -5.84 3.95 6.26
C MET A 40 -6.01 2.59 5.59
N VAL A 41 -5.52 1.54 6.22
CA VAL A 41 -5.62 0.17 5.70
C VAL A 41 -7.08 -0.28 5.65
N VAL A 42 -7.82 -0.06 6.72
CA VAL A 42 -9.24 -0.42 6.80
C VAL A 42 -10.04 0.38 5.77
N ALA A 43 -9.78 1.67 5.64
CA ALA A 43 -10.45 2.53 4.67
C ALA A 43 -10.19 2.09 3.22
N ALA A 44 -9.02 1.53 2.96
CA ALA A 44 -8.67 0.99 1.64
C ALA A 44 -9.25 -0.40 1.38
N GLY A 45 -9.96 -0.99 2.36
CA GLY A 45 -10.53 -2.32 2.22
C GLY A 45 -9.52 -3.45 2.37
N ILE A 46 -8.38 -3.18 2.99
CA ILE A 46 -7.30 -4.15 3.17
C ILE A 46 -7.38 -4.75 4.56
N SER A 47 -7.08 -6.03 4.69
CA SER A 47 -7.09 -6.74 5.97
C SER A 47 -5.99 -6.24 6.90
N ARG A 48 -6.30 -6.10 8.19
CA ARG A 48 -5.32 -5.77 9.23
C ARG A 48 -4.22 -6.81 9.33
N GLY A 49 -4.51 -8.07 9.00
CA GLY A 49 -3.51 -9.13 8.99
C GLY A 49 -2.37 -8.86 8.04
N SER A 50 -2.61 -8.11 6.97
CA SER A 50 -1.55 -7.71 6.03
C SER A 50 -0.56 -6.75 6.67
N LEU A 51 -1.02 -5.84 7.56
CA LEU A 51 -0.12 -4.98 8.33
C LEU A 51 0.81 -5.80 9.22
N LYS A 52 0.24 -6.74 9.96
CA LYS A 52 1.01 -7.61 10.84
C LYS A 52 2.04 -8.41 10.04
N HIS A 53 1.64 -8.94 8.89
CA HIS A 53 2.54 -9.68 8.02
C HIS A 53 3.74 -8.81 7.59
N LEU A 54 3.48 -7.55 7.22
CA LEU A 54 4.55 -6.63 6.82
C LEU A 54 5.49 -6.30 7.96
N VAL A 55 4.95 -6.11 9.17
CA VAL A 55 5.79 -5.87 10.35
C VAL A 55 6.65 -7.10 10.64
N ASP A 56 6.05 -8.29 10.62
CA ASP A 56 6.76 -9.53 10.89
C ASP A 56 7.85 -9.82 9.86
N SER A 57 7.63 -9.44 8.61
CA SER A 57 8.59 -9.65 7.52
C SER A 57 9.64 -8.54 7.39
N GLY A 58 9.53 -7.47 8.19
CA GLY A 58 10.48 -6.37 8.15
C GLY A 58 10.17 -5.28 7.13
N GLY A 59 9.01 -5.34 6.47
CA GLY A 59 8.61 -4.32 5.49
C GLY A 59 8.14 -3.01 6.13
N LEU A 60 7.66 -3.09 7.36
CA LEU A 60 7.20 -1.93 8.12
C LEU A 60 7.71 -2.03 9.56
N GLU A 61 7.87 -0.88 10.20
CA GLU A 61 8.15 -0.78 11.62
C GLU A 61 6.95 -0.17 12.34
N ARG A 62 6.64 -0.71 13.51
CA ARG A 62 5.59 -0.14 14.35
C ARG A 62 6.15 1.05 15.11
N ALA A 63 5.66 2.24 14.79
CA ALA A 63 6.09 3.47 15.45
C ALA A 63 5.34 3.71 16.76
N SER A 64 4.04 3.44 16.76
CA SER A 64 3.19 3.52 17.94
C SER A 64 1.94 2.68 17.67
N ARG A 65 1.01 2.66 18.63
CA ARG A 65 -0.22 1.90 18.46
C ARG A 65 -1.01 2.39 17.25
N GLY A 66 -1.19 1.51 16.28
CA GLY A 66 -1.93 1.80 15.06
C GLY A 66 -1.19 2.67 14.04
N VAL A 67 0.11 2.95 14.26
CA VAL A 67 0.94 3.75 13.34
C VAL A 67 2.18 2.96 12.96
N TYR A 68 2.43 2.87 11.67
CA TYR A 68 3.54 2.11 11.08
C TYR A 68 4.32 2.98 10.12
N THR A 69 5.61 2.73 9.97
CA THR A 69 6.49 3.46 9.07
C THR A 69 7.30 2.50 8.21
N LEU A 70 7.73 3.03 7.08
CA LEU A 70 8.66 2.31 6.21
C LEU A 70 10.04 2.16 6.83
#